data_bc680b1ed809126e8a025c92bb37339a
#
_entry.id   bc680b1ed809126e8a025c92bb37339a
#
_cell.length_a   1.000
_cell.length_b   1.000
_cell.length_c   1.000
_cell.angle_alpha   90.00
_cell.angle_beta   90.00
_cell.angle_gamma   90.00
#
_symmetry.space_group_name_H-M   'P 1'
#
loop_
_entity.id
_entity.type
_entity.pdbx_description
1 polymer ?
#
loop_
_entity_poly.entity_id
_entity_poly.type
_entity_poly.pdbx_seq_one_letter_code
_entity_poly.pdbx_strand_id
1 'polypeptide(L)'
;PFFVFFARAAIVLLPFVEEIAKRVNYISVVSSAATVYVTALFAWELLATVLKSPKFTEVISDKVRNIVLATAALVSGFLLTFSDTFWFNAVEAEVYGIAMFILMLISYLGLVWYNKKDEDEDGANRILIFICYIAFLGVGAHLYTMLTVPAVFALLLVAEPKKILERMPIWITGTLLCSVIYMVSAF
;
A
#
# COMPACT_ATOMS: atom_id res chain seq x y z
N PRO A 1 -4.31 12.78 -13.13
CA PRO A 1 -3.08 13.57 -13.41
C PRO A 1 -1.80 12.76 -13.19
N PHE A 2 -1.68 11.97 -12.09
CA PHE A 2 -0.47 11.21 -11.76
C PHE A 2 -0.07 10.19 -12.83
N PHE A 3 -1.02 9.43 -13.36
CA PHE A 3 -0.74 8.47 -14.41
C PHE A 3 -0.12 9.14 -15.63
N VAL A 4 -0.63 10.30 -16.04
CA VAL A 4 -0.11 11.07 -17.18
C VAL A 4 1.34 11.52 -16.93
N PHE A 5 1.64 11.94 -15.69
CA PHE A 5 3.01 12.30 -15.30
C PHE A 5 3.97 11.10 -15.44
N PHE A 6 3.60 9.95 -14.89
CA PHE A 6 4.41 8.73 -15.01
C PHE A 6 4.50 8.24 -16.46
N ALA A 7 3.39 8.32 -17.21
CA ALA A 7 3.39 8.00 -18.64
C ALA A 7 4.39 8.87 -19.41
N ARG A 8 4.41 10.18 -19.16
CA ARG A 8 5.38 11.08 -19.77
C ARG A 8 6.81 10.76 -19.35
N ALA A 9 7.05 10.49 -18.08
CA ALA A 9 8.35 10.08 -17.59
C ALA A 9 8.84 8.79 -18.28
N ALA A 10 7.98 7.77 -18.40
CA ALA A 10 8.33 6.52 -19.08
C ALA A 10 8.66 6.73 -20.55
N ILE A 11 7.92 7.60 -21.26
CA ILE A 11 8.20 7.93 -22.66
C ILE A 11 9.61 8.53 -22.82
N VAL A 12 10.03 9.38 -21.88
CA VAL A 12 11.34 10.05 -21.91
C VAL A 12 12.47 9.12 -21.46
N LEU A 13 12.22 8.32 -20.41
CA LEU A 13 13.25 7.47 -19.80
C LEU A 13 13.52 6.16 -20.55
N LEU A 14 12.59 5.73 -21.42
CA LEU A 14 12.70 4.48 -22.17
C LEU A 14 12.82 4.72 -23.69
N PRO A 15 13.77 5.56 -24.16
CA PRO A 15 13.88 5.89 -25.59
C PRO A 15 14.26 4.69 -26.47
N PHE A 16 14.86 3.66 -25.86
CA PHE A 16 15.27 2.41 -26.54
C PHE A 16 14.11 1.45 -26.84
N VAL A 17 12.92 1.70 -26.30
CA VAL A 17 11.69 0.98 -26.66
C VAL A 17 10.99 1.75 -27.78
N GLU A 18 10.92 1.19 -28.99
CA GLU A 18 10.42 1.90 -30.17
C GLU A 18 8.96 2.35 -30.02
N GLU A 19 8.09 1.48 -29.53
CA GLU A 19 6.66 1.74 -29.41
C GLU A 19 6.33 2.56 -28.14
N ILE A 20 5.77 3.76 -28.32
CA ILE A 20 5.35 4.63 -27.21
C ILE A 20 4.34 3.94 -26.29
N ALA A 21 3.39 3.18 -26.86
CA ALA A 21 2.39 2.44 -26.09
C ALA A 21 3.04 1.44 -25.13
N LYS A 22 4.08 0.74 -25.54
CA LYS A 22 4.84 -0.18 -24.68
C LYS A 22 5.55 0.55 -23.55
N ARG A 23 6.13 1.74 -23.82
CA ARG A 23 6.77 2.54 -22.77
C ARG A 23 5.79 2.89 -21.65
N VAL A 24 4.58 3.29 -22.03
CA VAL A 24 3.52 3.62 -21.06
C VAL A 24 3.06 2.38 -20.31
N ASN A 25 2.91 1.25 -21.01
CA ASN A 25 2.48 -0.01 -20.42
C ASN A 25 3.45 -0.53 -19.34
N TYR A 26 4.75 -0.28 -19.45
CA TYR A 26 5.72 -0.65 -18.40
C TYR A 26 5.39 -0.08 -17.03
N ILE A 27 4.67 1.05 -16.95
CA ILE A 27 4.22 1.61 -15.66
C ILE A 27 3.24 0.65 -15.00
N SER A 28 2.25 0.15 -15.75
CA SER A 28 1.27 -0.81 -15.23
C SER A 28 1.96 -2.12 -14.82
N VAL A 29 2.89 -2.62 -15.64
CA VAL A 29 3.67 -3.83 -15.33
C VAL A 29 4.47 -3.68 -14.04
N VAL A 30 5.25 -2.60 -13.90
CA VAL A 30 6.10 -2.36 -12.72
C VAL A 30 5.24 -2.14 -11.48
N SER A 31 4.17 -1.36 -11.59
CA SER A 31 3.27 -1.10 -10.46
C SER A 31 2.54 -2.38 -10.01
N SER A 32 2.13 -3.22 -10.96
CA SER A 32 1.50 -4.51 -10.65
C SER A 32 2.48 -5.49 -10.02
N ALA A 33 3.72 -5.56 -10.50
CA ALA A 33 4.77 -6.35 -9.86
C ALA A 33 5.05 -5.88 -8.42
N ALA A 34 5.10 -4.55 -8.20
CA ALA A 34 5.22 -3.97 -6.88
C ALA A 34 4.00 -4.29 -5.99
N THR A 35 2.79 -4.33 -6.57
CA THR A 35 1.57 -4.75 -5.86
C THR A 35 1.69 -6.18 -5.36
N VAL A 36 2.13 -7.11 -6.21
CA VAL A 36 2.34 -8.51 -5.82
C VAL A 36 3.34 -8.62 -4.67
N TYR A 37 4.45 -7.90 -4.76
CA TYR A 37 5.47 -7.89 -3.71
C TYR A 37 4.91 -7.37 -2.38
N VAL A 38 4.20 -6.23 -2.39
CA VAL A 38 3.61 -5.67 -1.17
C VAL A 38 2.50 -6.57 -0.62
N THR A 39 1.73 -7.25 -1.48
CA THR A 39 0.74 -8.26 -1.06
C THR A 39 1.39 -9.42 -0.31
N ALA A 40 2.52 -9.90 -0.79
CA ALA A 40 3.30 -10.93 -0.09
C ALA A 40 3.80 -10.44 1.27
N LEU A 41 4.33 -9.22 1.35
CA LEU A 41 4.74 -8.60 2.62
C LEU A 41 3.56 -8.42 3.58
N PHE A 42 2.41 -7.98 3.08
CA PHE A 42 1.20 -7.83 3.88
C PHE A 42 0.74 -9.17 4.46
N ALA A 43 0.71 -10.22 3.65
CA ALA A 43 0.33 -11.56 4.11
C ALA A 43 1.32 -12.11 5.16
N TRP A 44 2.62 -11.89 4.96
CA TRP A 44 3.64 -12.22 5.95
C TRP A 44 3.38 -11.52 7.28
N GLU A 45 3.23 -10.19 7.25
CA GLU A 45 3.09 -9.37 8.45
C GLU A 45 1.78 -9.66 9.18
N LEU A 46 0.67 -9.84 8.42
CA LEU A 46 -0.64 -10.18 8.99
C LEU A 46 -0.58 -11.51 9.74
N LEU A 47 -0.01 -12.52 9.12
CA LEU A 47 0.10 -13.83 9.74
C LEU A 47 1.10 -13.83 10.91
N ALA A 48 2.21 -13.08 10.79
CA ALA A 48 3.15 -12.90 11.88
C ALA A 48 2.49 -12.25 13.10
N THR A 49 1.62 -11.26 12.89
CA THR A 49 0.84 -10.63 13.96
C THR A 49 -0.08 -11.61 14.66
N VAL A 50 -0.78 -12.46 13.91
CA VAL A 50 -1.64 -13.51 14.46
C VAL A 50 -0.82 -14.53 15.25
N LEU A 51 0.32 -14.97 14.71
CA LEU A 51 1.17 -15.99 15.32
C LEU A 51 2.00 -15.49 16.52
N LYS A 52 2.02 -14.18 16.79
CA LYS A 52 2.58 -13.59 18.04
C LYS A 52 1.73 -13.92 19.27
N SER A 53 0.48 -14.38 19.10
CA SER A 53 -0.38 -14.75 20.22
C SER A 53 0.25 -15.88 21.05
N PRO A 54 0.17 -15.84 22.41
CA PRO A 54 0.71 -16.87 23.30
C PRO A 54 0.26 -18.30 22.95
N LYS A 55 -0.97 -18.45 22.45
CA LYS A 55 -1.52 -19.74 22.01
C LYS A 55 -0.67 -20.43 20.92
N PHE A 56 -0.02 -19.66 20.07
CA PHE A 56 0.79 -20.19 18.97
C PHE A 56 2.27 -20.24 19.31
N THR A 57 2.79 -19.29 20.07
CA THR A 57 4.21 -19.23 20.44
C THR A 57 4.66 -20.38 21.32
N GLU A 58 3.76 -20.96 22.12
CA GLU A 58 4.03 -22.13 22.95
C GLU A 58 4.03 -23.45 22.17
N VAL A 59 3.35 -23.50 21.02
CA VAL A 59 3.10 -24.74 20.28
C VAL A 59 3.96 -24.84 19.01
N ILE A 60 4.29 -23.69 18.38
CA ILE A 60 4.94 -23.66 17.07
C ILE A 60 6.39 -23.22 17.22
N SER A 61 7.34 -24.09 16.78
CA SER A 61 8.74 -23.71 16.74
C SER A 61 9.01 -22.56 15.75
N ASP A 62 10.05 -21.76 15.99
CA ASP A 62 10.44 -20.64 15.12
C ASP A 62 10.68 -21.07 13.66
N LYS A 63 11.23 -22.25 13.45
CA LYS A 63 11.46 -22.80 12.11
C LYS A 63 10.14 -23.06 11.38
N VAL A 64 9.17 -23.67 12.04
CA VAL A 64 7.84 -23.94 11.46
C VAL A 64 7.12 -22.63 11.21
N ARG A 65 7.17 -21.69 12.16
CA ARG A 65 6.59 -20.35 11.99
C ARG A 65 7.13 -19.67 10.74
N ASN A 66 8.44 -19.62 10.55
CA ASN A 66 9.04 -18.97 9.39
C ASN A 66 8.66 -19.65 8.06
N ILE A 67 8.54 -20.98 8.04
CA ILE A 67 8.06 -21.71 6.85
C ILE A 67 6.61 -21.34 6.55
N VAL A 68 5.74 -21.30 7.55
CA VAL A 68 4.32 -20.92 7.38
C VAL A 68 4.20 -19.49 6.86
N LEU A 69 4.97 -18.53 7.42
CA LEU A 69 4.98 -17.15 6.97
C LEU A 69 5.46 -17.02 5.52
N ALA A 70 6.57 -17.68 5.17
CA ALA A 70 7.09 -17.68 3.80
C ALA A 70 6.10 -18.31 2.82
N THR A 71 5.47 -19.41 3.20
CA THR A 71 4.46 -20.07 2.37
C THR A 71 3.25 -19.16 2.14
N ALA A 72 2.73 -18.52 3.18
CA ALA A 72 1.60 -17.59 3.07
C ALA A 72 1.93 -16.40 2.15
N ALA A 73 3.12 -15.82 2.29
CA ALA A 73 3.59 -14.73 1.44
C ALA A 73 3.69 -15.16 -0.04
N LEU A 74 4.28 -16.32 -0.31
CA LEU A 74 4.41 -16.85 -1.67
C LEU A 74 3.03 -17.17 -2.28
N VAL A 75 2.19 -17.88 -1.54
CA VAL A 75 0.85 -18.27 -2.02
C VAL A 75 0.01 -17.02 -2.33
N SER A 76 0.00 -16.03 -1.46
CA SER A 76 -0.76 -14.78 -1.70
C SER A 76 -0.25 -14.01 -2.92
N GLY A 77 1.07 -13.92 -3.09
CA GLY A 77 1.68 -13.30 -4.26
C GLY A 77 1.34 -14.05 -5.55
N PHE A 78 1.44 -15.38 -5.56
CA PHE A 78 1.10 -16.19 -6.73
C PHE A 78 -0.40 -16.15 -7.06
N LEU A 79 -1.29 -16.25 -6.08
CA LEU A 79 -2.73 -16.15 -6.31
C LEU A 79 -3.09 -14.81 -6.95
N LEU A 80 -2.48 -13.72 -6.51
CA LEU A 80 -2.70 -12.42 -7.14
C LEU A 80 -2.13 -12.38 -8.56
N THR A 81 -0.90 -12.85 -8.74
CA THR A 81 -0.21 -12.84 -10.05
C THR A 81 -0.99 -13.60 -11.11
N PHE A 82 -1.56 -14.75 -10.76
CA PHE A 82 -2.32 -15.59 -11.69
C PHE A 82 -3.83 -15.30 -11.68
N SER A 83 -4.27 -14.25 -11.00
CA SER A 83 -5.64 -13.77 -11.11
C SER A 83 -5.85 -13.13 -12.49
N ASP A 84 -6.86 -13.60 -13.21
CA ASP A 84 -7.16 -13.18 -14.57
C ASP A 84 -7.39 -11.67 -14.66
N THR A 85 -8.26 -11.14 -13.82
CA THR A 85 -8.54 -9.68 -13.77
C THR A 85 -7.30 -8.86 -13.45
N PHE A 86 -6.45 -9.34 -12.52
CA PHE A 86 -5.23 -8.63 -12.16
C PHE A 86 -4.22 -8.63 -13.30
N TRP A 87 -4.09 -9.78 -13.99
CA TRP A 87 -3.22 -9.92 -15.15
C TRP A 87 -3.62 -8.96 -16.28
N PHE A 88 -4.91 -8.88 -16.60
CA PHE A 88 -5.43 -7.94 -17.60
C PHE A 88 -5.01 -6.50 -17.30
N ASN A 89 -5.25 -6.04 -16.06
CA ASN A 89 -4.86 -4.69 -15.66
C ASN A 89 -3.34 -4.46 -15.64
N ALA A 90 -2.55 -5.53 -15.45
CA ALA A 90 -1.09 -5.43 -15.44
C ALA A 90 -0.48 -5.22 -16.83
N VAL A 91 -1.13 -5.77 -17.87
CA VAL A 91 -0.61 -5.73 -19.25
C VAL A 91 -1.21 -4.60 -20.11
N GLU A 92 -2.15 -3.84 -19.57
CA GLU A 92 -2.76 -2.69 -20.22
C GLU A 92 -2.21 -1.37 -19.65
N ALA A 93 -2.14 -0.32 -20.48
CA ALA A 93 -1.70 1.01 -20.07
C ALA A 93 -2.81 1.73 -19.29
N GLU A 94 -3.09 1.26 -18.08
CA GLU A 94 -4.21 1.69 -17.25
C GLU A 94 -3.75 2.24 -15.89
N VAL A 95 -4.59 3.06 -15.30
CA VAL A 95 -4.36 3.67 -13.97
C VAL A 95 -4.42 2.67 -12.83
N TYR A 96 -5.03 1.50 -13.07
CA TYR A 96 -5.32 0.52 -12.02
C TYR A 96 -4.07 -0.10 -11.40
N GLY A 97 -3.00 -0.32 -12.18
CA GLY A 97 -1.75 -0.86 -11.65
C GLY A 97 -1.17 0.02 -10.52
N ILE A 98 -1.07 1.33 -10.76
CA ILE A 98 -0.58 2.29 -9.74
C ILE A 98 -1.55 2.35 -8.56
N ALA A 99 -2.85 2.40 -8.84
CA ALA A 99 -3.85 2.53 -7.80
C ALA A 99 -3.91 1.30 -6.88
N MET A 100 -3.78 0.07 -7.43
CA MET A 100 -3.67 -1.16 -6.66
C MET A 100 -2.40 -1.19 -5.80
N PHE A 101 -1.28 -0.73 -6.34
CA PHE A 101 -0.04 -0.61 -5.58
C PHE A 101 -0.19 0.32 -4.37
N ILE A 102 -0.77 1.51 -4.57
CA ILE A 102 -1.01 2.47 -3.48
C ILE A 102 -1.95 1.87 -2.43
N LEU A 103 -3.04 1.23 -2.86
CA LEU A 103 -4.02 0.58 -1.98
C LEU A 103 -3.34 -0.49 -1.10
N MET A 104 -2.57 -1.38 -1.70
CA MET A 104 -1.87 -2.44 -0.96
C MET A 104 -0.77 -1.88 -0.06
N LEU A 105 -0.05 -0.84 -0.51
CA LEU A 105 0.98 -0.18 0.30
C LEU A 105 0.38 0.47 1.55
N ILE A 106 -0.74 1.18 1.43
CA ILE A 106 -1.46 1.76 2.57
C ILE A 106 -1.91 0.66 3.55
N SER A 107 -2.46 -0.44 3.03
CA SER A 107 -2.90 -1.58 3.85
C SER A 107 -1.73 -2.20 4.62
N TYR A 108 -0.60 -2.43 3.95
CA TYR A 108 0.61 -2.94 4.56
C TYR A 108 1.17 -2.00 5.64
N LEU A 109 1.28 -0.71 5.33
CA LEU A 109 1.77 0.30 6.27
C LEU A 109 0.86 0.44 7.49
N GLY A 110 -0.46 0.31 7.33
CA GLY A 110 -1.40 0.27 8.43
C GLY A 110 -1.12 -0.86 9.42
N LEU A 111 -0.77 -2.03 8.89
CA LEU A 111 -0.42 -3.19 9.71
C LEU A 111 0.96 -3.04 10.36
N VAL A 112 1.94 -2.49 9.65
CA VAL A 112 3.27 -2.15 10.21
C VAL A 112 3.13 -1.12 11.34
N TRP A 113 2.28 -0.11 11.16
CA TRP A 113 1.93 0.83 12.22
C TRP A 113 1.36 0.12 13.45
N TYR A 114 0.38 -0.77 13.24
CA TYR A 114 -0.25 -1.52 14.33
C TYR A 114 0.77 -2.30 15.16
N ASN A 115 1.74 -2.94 14.49
CA ASN A 115 2.76 -3.72 15.17
C ASN A 115 3.84 -2.89 15.87
N LYS A 116 4.07 -1.63 15.43
CA LYS A 116 5.10 -0.74 15.99
C LYS A 116 4.59 0.22 17.06
N LYS A 117 3.30 0.49 17.12
CA LYS A 117 2.71 1.57 17.93
C LYS A 117 3.06 1.54 19.42
N ASP A 118 3.30 0.35 19.98
CA ASP A 118 3.60 0.16 21.41
C ASP A 118 5.10 0.14 21.70
N GLU A 119 5.96 -0.11 20.70
CA GLU A 119 7.42 -0.22 20.83
C GLU A 119 8.14 1.08 20.40
N ASP A 120 7.64 1.75 19.35
CA ASP A 120 8.22 2.94 18.74
C ASP A 120 7.11 3.91 18.32
N GLU A 121 6.62 4.71 19.26
CA GLU A 121 5.51 5.64 19.02
C GLU A 121 5.86 6.71 17.98
N ASP A 122 7.08 7.23 17.98
CA ASP A 122 7.52 8.24 17.02
C ASP A 122 7.61 7.66 15.60
N GLY A 123 8.18 6.47 15.46
CA GLY A 123 8.21 5.75 14.19
C GLY A 123 6.81 5.42 13.69
N ALA A 124 5.91 4.98 14.57
CA ALA A 124 4.52 4.72 14.24
C ALA A 124 3.78 5.99 13.77
N ASN A 125 3.99 7.12 14.42
CA ASN A 125 3.40 8.40 14.01
C ASN A 125 3.89 8.84 12.61
N ARG A 126 5.18 8.65 12.31
CA ARG A 126 5.72 8.91 10.96
C ARG A 126 5.06 8.03 9.90
N ILE A 127 4.79 6.76 10.21
CA ILE A 127 4.07 5.85 9.30
C ILE A 127 2.66 6.36 9.03
N LEU A 128 1.93 6.84 10.04
CA LEU A 128 0.60 7.43 9.84
C LEU A 128 0.62 8.67 8.95
N ILE A 129 1.58 9.56 9.16
CA ILE A 129 1.77 10.75 8.30
C ILE A 129 2.02 10.30 6.85
N PHE A 130 2.86 9.29 6.67
CA PHE A 130 3.18 8.76 5.35
C PHE A 130 1.97 8.08 4.69
N ILE A 131 1.14 7.35 5.45
CA ILE A 131 -0.13 6.78 4.97
C ILE A 131 -1.05 7.91 4.47
N CYS A 132 -1.22 8.98 5.24
CA CYS A 132 -2.02 10.13 4.83
C CYS A 132 -1.49 10.72 3.51
N TYR A 133 -0.19 10.95 3.43
CA TYR A 133 0.45 11.50 2.23
C TYR A 133 0.20 10.61 1.01
N ILE A 134 0.43 9.29 1.12
CA ILE A 134 0.22 8.34 0.00
C ILE A 134 -1.27 8.24 -0.37
N ALA A 135 -2.18 8.23 0.61
CA ALA A 135 -3.61 8.17 0.35
C ALA A 135 -4.07 9.36 -0.51
N PHE A 136 -3.58 10.55 -0.22
CA PHE A 136 -3.88 11.73 -1.01
C PHE A 136 -3.22 11.74 -2.39
N LEU A 137 -1.96 11.30 -2.49
CA LEU A 137 -1.33 11.08 -3.79
C LEU A 137 -2.15 10.08 -4.63
N GLY A 138 -2.68 9.05 -3.97
CA GLY A 138 -3.52 8.03 -4.58
C GLY A 138 -4.77 8.60 -5.28
N VAL A 139 -5.39 9.64 -4.73
CA VAL A 139 -6.52 10.32 -5.39
C VAL A 139 -6.13 10.83 -6.78
N GLY A 140 -4.90 11.31 -6.94
CA GLY A 140 -4.38 11.74 -8.24
C GLY A 140 -4.20 10.60 -9.25
N ALA A 141 -4.06 9.36 -8.79
CA ALA A 141 -4.03 8.18 -9.64
C ALA A 141 -5.45 7.66 -9.94
N HIS A 142 -6.20 7.31 -8.89
CA HIS A 142 -7.58 6.85 -9.00
C HIS A 142 -8.32 6.96 -7.66
N LEU A 143 -9.58 7.37 -7.70
CA LEU A 143 -10.38 7.61 -6.49
C LEU A 143 -10.52 6.36 -5.60
N TYR A 144 -10.49 5.16 -6.16
CA TYR A 144 -10.68 3.94 -5.39
C TYR A 144 -9.53 3.67 -4.37
N THR A 145 -8.38 4.33 -4.49
CA THR A 145 -7.32 4.26 -3.48
C THR A 145 -7.80 4.73 -2.11
N MET A 146 -8.84 5.58 -2.07
CA MET A 146 -9.46 6.04 -0.83
C MET A 146 -10.22 4.94 -0.06
N LEU A 147 -10.51 3.79 -0.69
CA LEU A 147 -11.21 2.67 -0.03
C LEU A 147 -10.44 2.09 1.16
N THR A 148 -9.12 2.27 1.22
CA THR A 148 -8.29 1.83 2.35
C THR A 148 -8.36 2.77 3.55
N VAL A 149 -8.72 4.04 3.35
CA VAL A 149 -8.75 5.04 4.44
C VAL A 149 -9.73 4.66 5.55
N PRO A 150 -10.99 4.27 5.26
CA PRO A 150 -11.90 3.77 6.29
C PRO A 150 -11.38 2.55 7.03
N ALA A 151 -10.68 1.63 6.34
CA ALA A 151 -10.13 0.44 6.96
C ALA A 151 -8.98 0.77 7.93
N VAL A 152 -8.06 1.66 7.53
CA VAL A 152 -6.99 2.15 8.41
C VAL A 152 -7.59 2.93 9.58
N PHE A 153 -8.60 3.75 9.35
CA PHE A 153 -9.29 4.48 10.43
C PHE A 153 -9.97 3.53 11.42
N ALA A 154 -10.64 2.48 10.94
CA ALA A 154 -11.22 1.44 11.80
C ALA A 154 -10.13 0.71 12.62
N LEU A 155 -8.99 0.41 12.01
CA LEU A 155 -7.84 -0.17 12.71
C LEU A 155 -7.34 0.73 13.84
N LEU A 156 -7.23 2.04 13.59
CA LEU A 156 -6.86 3.05 14.59
C LEU A 156 -7.87 3.11 15.73
N LEU A 157 -9.19 3.12 15.42
CA LEU A 157 -10.26 3.14 16.40
C LEU A 157 -10.22 1.94 17.34
N VAL A 158 -9.94 0.76 16.80
CA VAL A 158 -9.86 -0.48 17.58
C VAL A 158 -8.57 -0.53 18.40
N ALA A 159 -7.45 -0.11 17.84
CA ALA A 159 -6.14 -0.22 18.47
C ALA A 159 -5.90 0.85 19.56
N GLU A 160 -6.30 2.10 19.33
CA GLU A 160 -6.01 3.22 20.23
C GLU A 160 -7.15 4.25 20.32
N PRO A 161 -8.34 3.87 20.81
CA PRO A 161 -9.51 4.75 20.82
C PRO A 161 -9.30 6.08 21.58
N LYS A 162 -8.46 6.08 22.62
CA LYS A 162 -8.18 7.29 23.42
C LYS A 162 -7.24 8.27 22.72
N LYS A 163 -6.30 7.78 21.91
CA LYS A 163 -5.31 8.62 21.22
C LYS A 163 -5.84 9.24 19.92
N ILE A 164 -7.02 8.82 19.45
CA ILE A 164 -7.60 9.40 18.21
C ILE A 164 -7.84 10.90 18.36
N LEU A 165 -8.39 11.34 19.49
CA LEU A 165 -8.62 12.75 19.74
C LEU A 165 -7.32 13.56 19.83
N GLU A 166 -6.28 12.98 20.41
CA GLU A 166 -4.95 13.60 20.50
C GLU A 166 -4.29 13.73 19.11
N ARG A 167 -4.55 12.78 18.22
CA ARG A 167 -4.03 12.76 16.84
C ARG A 167 -4.87 13.54 15.81
N MET A 168 -6.05 14.02 16.21
CA MET A 168 -6.91 14.84 15.34
C MET A 168 -6.17 16.00 14.65
N PRO A 169 -5.27 16.75 15.30
CA PRO A 169 -4.52 17.81 14.63
C PRO A 169 -3.65 17.29 13.47
N ILE A 170 -3.05 16.09 13.60
CA ILE A 170 -2.23 15.46 12.56
C ILE A 170 -3.10 15.11 11.34
N TRP A 171 -4.27 14.53 11.57
CA TRP A 171 -5.22 14.19 10.50
C TRP A 171 -5.74 15.43 9.79
N ILE A 172 -6.12 16.46 10.54
CA ILE A 172 -6.61 17.73 9.98
C ILE A 172 -5.51 18.41 9.18
N THR A 173 -4.29 18.50 9.71
CA THR A 173 -3.15 19.12 9.02
C THR A 173 -2.79 18.35 7.76
N GLY A 174 -2.74 17.01 7.83
CA GLY A 174 -2.51 16.16 6.68
C GLY A 174 -3.56 16.37 5.59
N THR A 175 -4.83 16.38 5.96
CA THR A 175 -5.96 16.59 5.05
C THR A 175 -5.88 17.97 4.39
N LEU A 176 -5.62 19.04 5.15
CA LEU A 176 -5.49 20.40 4.62
C LEU A 176 -4.32 20.54 3.65
N LEU A 177 -3.13 20.06 4.04
CA LEU A 177 -1.94 20.07 3.18
C LEU A 177 -2.20 19.37 1.84
N CYS A 178 -2.84 18.23 1.89
CA CYS A 178 -3.12 17.43 0.71
C CYS A 178 -4.21 18.06 -0.16
N SER A 179 -5.24 18.68 0.43
CA SER A 179 -6.25 19.43 -0.31
C SER A 179 -5.62 20.61 -1.06
N VAL A 180 -4.66 21.31 -0.44
CA VAL A 180 -3.91 22.40 -1.09
C VAL A 180 -3.06 21.86 -2.25
N ILE A 181 -2.32 20.76 -2.05
CA ILE A 181 -1.51 20.14 -3.10
C ILE A 181 -2.40 19.68 -4.25
N TYR A 182 -3.55 19.09 -3.97
CA TYR A 182 -4.52 18.68 -4.99
C TYR A 182 -5.05 19.87 -5.78
N MET A 183 -5.46 20.96 -5.10
CA MET A 183 -5.91 22.17 -5.78
C MET A 183 -4.84 22.79 -6.68
N VAL A 184 -3.59 22.87 -6.19
CA VAL A 184 -2.47 23.40 -6.99
C VAL A 184 -2.11 22.50 -8.18
N SER A 185 -2.29 21.19 -8.07
CA SER A 185 -2.02 20.24 -9.16
C SER A 185 -3.16 20.12 -10.19
N ALA A 186 -4.34 20.62 -9.87
CA ALA A 186 -5.52 20.61 -10.74
C ALA A 186 -5.61 21.84 -11.68
N PHE A 187 -4.78 22.85 -11.42
CA PHE A 187 -4.61 24.05 -12.26
C PHE A 187 -3.24 24.05 -12.92
#